data_3dcc83737844c8cea6c858cf2de93da9
#
_entry.id   3dcc83737844c8cea6c858cf2de93da9
#
_cell.length_a   1.000
_cell.length_b   1.000
_cell.length_c   1.000
_cell.angle_alpha   90.00
_cell.angle_beta   90.00
_cell.angle_gamma   90.00
#
_symmetry.space_group_name_H-M   'P 1'
#
loop_
_entity.id
_entity.type
_entity.pdbx_description
1 polymer ?
#
loop_
_entity_poly.entity_id
_entity_poly.type
_entity_poly.pdbx_seq_one_letter_code
_entity_poly.pdbx_strand_id
1 'polypeptide(L)'
;MVSVISTFSPFPLPEPMRQALLQAESAANQGEVPVGAVVTFQGKIIAVAGNAMQPPFVDPTGHAEVRALRQAASVLGSSRLDQCDLWVTLEPCAMCAGAIATARIRRLYYGADDPKGGAVLSGVRLFFQPSCHHQPEIYNDLGSRRASELLRQFFKQKRK
;
A
#
# COMPACT_ATOMS: atom_id res chain seq x y z
N MET A 1 20.19 5.68 -5.94
CA MET A 1 20.14 4.47 -5.09
C MET A 1 18.90 4.51 -4.23
N VAL A 2 18.13 3.41 -4.21
CA VAL A 2 16.93 3.32 -3.36
C VAL A 2 17.37 3.16 -1.90
N SER A 3 16.87 4.01 -1.02
CA SER A 3 17.11 3.89 0.42
C SER A 3 16.02 3.02 1.04
N VAL A 4 16.41 1.99 1.76
CA VAL A 4 15.51 1.08 2.46
C VAL A 4 15.83 1.16 3.95
N ILE A 5 14.81 1.45 4.74
CA ILE A 5 14.95 1.56 6.19
C ILE A 5 13.93 0.64 6.86
N SER A 6 14.42 -0.29 7.67
CA SER A 6 13.55 -1.09 8.53
C SER A 6 13.06 -0.22 9.68
N THR A 7 11.76 -0.23 9.89
CA THR A 7 11.12 0.67 10.86
C THR A 7 10.56 -0.07 12.08
N PHE A 8 11.16 -1.21 12.44
CA PHE A 8 10.79 -1.87 13.68
C PHE A 8 10.93 -0.87 14.84
N SER A 9 9.83 -0.60 15.52
CA SER A 9 9.79 0.38 16.60
C SER A 9 8.85 -0.10 17.71
N PRO A 10 9.23 0.04 18.99
CA PRO A 10 8.33 -0.24 20.10
C PRO A 10 7.27 0.84 20.31
N PHE A 11 7.36 1.97 19.60
CA PHE A 11 6.40 3.07 19.73
C PHE A 11 5.11 2.78 18.96
N PRO A 12 3.99 3.47 19.30
CA PRO A 12 2.75 3.35 18.55
C PRO A 12 2.96 3.63 17.08
N LEU A 13 2.19 2.93 16.24
CA LEU A 13 2.24 3.14 14.78
C LEU A 13 1.82 4.57 14.43
N PRO A 14 2.43 5.16 13.40
CA PRO A 14 1.96 6.44 12.86
C PRO A 14 0.49 6.36 12.45
N GLU A 15 -0.24 7.46 12.63
CA GLU A 15 -1.66 7.54 12.31
C GLU A 15 -2.00 7.08 10.89
N PRO A 16 -1.24 7.46 9.85
CA PRO A 16 -1.57 6.99 8.50
C PRO A 16 -1.56 5.46 8.39
N MET A 17 -0.62 4.76 9.04
CA MET A 17 -0.59 3.30 9.00
C MET A 17 -1.74 2.69 9.81
N ARG A 18 -2.12 3.30 10.94
CA ARG A 18 -3.30 2.85 11.71
C ARG A 18 -4.55 2.96 10.84
N GLN A 19 -4.71 4.05 10.11
CA GLN A 19 -5.84 4.23 9.20
C GLN A 19 -5.80 3.22 8.05
N ALA A 20 -4.62 2.92 7.51
CA ALA A 20 -4.49 1.89 6.49
C ALA A 20 -4.93 0.52 7.01
N LEU A 21 -4.56 0.16 8.25
CA LEU A 21 -5.00 -1.10 8.88
C LEU A 21 -6.52 -1.14 9.07
N LEU A 22 -7.15 -0.03 9.45
CA LEU A 22 -8.60 0.05 9.55
C LEU A 22 -9.27 -0.15 8.18
N GLN A 23 -8.69 0.38 7.11
CA GLN A 23 -9.18 0.14 5.75
C GLN A 23 -9.04 -1.33 5.36
N ALA A 24 -7.96 -1.98 5.78
CA ALA A 24 -7.76 -3.42 5.55
C ALA A 24 -8.84 -4.24 6.27
N GLU A 25 -9.14 -3.92 7.52
CA GLU A 25 -10.21 -4.59 8.28
C GLU A 25 -11.57 -4.40 7.61
N SER A 26 -11.86 -3.18 7.18
CA SER A 26 -13.11 -2.87 6.48
C SER A 26 -13.23 -3.66 5.17
N ALA A 27 -12.14 -3.77 4.42
CA ALA A 27 -12.10 -4.57 3.19
C ALA A 27 -12.42 -6.04 3.48
N ALA A 28 -11.80 -6.62 4.52
CA ALA A 28 -12.07 -8.01 4.92
C ALA A 28 -13.55 -8.23 5.24
N ASN A 29 -14.16 -7.28 5.94
CA ASN A 29 -15.59 -7.35 6.28
C ASN A 29 -16.50 -7.31 5.05
N GLN A 30 -15.99 -6.84 3.92
CA GLN A 30 -16.70 -6.78 2.65
C GLN A 30 -16.33 -7.94 1.72
N GLY A 31 -15.56 -8.91 2.19
CA GLY A 31 -15.14 -10.07 1.40
C GLY A 31 -13.94 -9.80 0.49
N GLU A 32 -13.27 -8.68 0.66
CA GLU A 32 -12.06 -8.32 -0.09
C GLU A 32 -10.80 -8.78 0.67
N VAL A 33 -9.73 -9.00 -0.05
CA VAL A 33 -8.42 -9.23 0.58
C VAL A 33 -8.09 -8.04 1.46
N PRO A 34 -7.71 -8.25 2.75
CA PRO A 34 -7.52 -7.16 3.71
C PRO A 34 -6.22 -6.40 3.47
N VAL A 35 -6.26 -5.50 2.52
CA VAL A 35 -5.19 -4.53 2.25
C VAL A 35 -5.79 -3.14 2.29
N GLY A 36 -5.12 -2.24 3.01
CA GLY A 36 -5.52 -0.85 3.12
C GLY A 36 -4.37 0.08 2.76
N ALA A 37 -4.71 1.23 2.20
CA ALA A 37 -3.73 2.22 1.77
C ALA A 37 -4.20 3.63 2.10
N VAL A 38 -3.24 4.50 2.41
CA VAL A 38 -3.47 5.90 2.76
C VAL A 38 -2.43 6.75 2.04
N VAL A 39 -2.84 7.88 1.49
CA VAL A 39 -1.92 8.88 0.95
C VAL A 39 -1.93 10.09 1.85
N THR A 40 -0.74 10.58 2.19
CA THR A 40 -0.56 11.82 2.96
C THR A 40 0.12 12.89 2.11
N PHE A 41 -0.29 14.12 2.34
CA PHE A 41 0.29 15.32 1.71
C PHE A 41 0.49 16.37 2.79
N GLN A 42 1.72 16.84 2.97
CA GLN A 42 2.07 17.82 4.01
C GLN A 42 1.58 17.38 5.42
N GLY A 43 1.78 16.11 5.72
CA GLY A 43 1.39 15.53 7.01
C GLY A 43 -0.09 15.26 7.20
N LYS A 44 -0.94 15.54 6.19
CA LYS A 44 -2.38 15.32 6.26
C LYS A 44 -2.79 14.14 5.40
N ILE A 45 -3.73 13.34 5.91
CA ILE A 45 -4.34 12.25 5.15
C ILE A 45 -5.28 12.86 4.11
N ILE A 46 -5.03 12.59 2.83
CA ILE A 46 -5.86 13.09 1.73
C ILE A 46 -6.58 11.97 0.97
N ALA A 47 -6.21 10.71 1.17
CA ALA A 47 -6.86 9.58 0.54
C ALA A 47 -6.76 8.36 1.44
N VAL A 48 -7.84 7.56 1.47
CA VAL A 48 -7.89 6.27 2.16
C VAL A 48 -8.63 5.28 1.27
N ALA A 49 -8.16 4.04 1.20
CA ALA A 49 -8.82 3.02 0.40
C ALA A 49 -8.47 1.62 0.90
N GLY A 50 -9.40 0.69 0.73
CA GLY A 50 -9.15 -0.74 0.85
C GLY A 50 -9.30 -1.41 -0.52
N ASN A 51 -8.88 -2.66 -0.63
CA ASN A 51 -9.13 -3.45 -1.82
C ASN A 51 -10.64 -3.45 -2.16
N ALA A 52 -10.96 -3.33 -3.44
CA ALA A 52 -12.33 -3.30 -3.93
C ALA A 52 -12.35 -3.87 -5.36
N MET A 53 -12.14 -5.18 -5.48
CA MET A 53 -12.08 -5.90 -6.75
C MET A 53 -13.38 -6.65 -7.06
N GLN A 54 -14.08 -7.09 -6.02
CA GLN A 54 -15.26 -7.94 -6.12
C GLN A 54 -16.53 -7.10 -6.25
N PRO A 55 -17.70 -7.72 -6.60
CA PRO A 55 -18.96 -6.98 -6.63
C PRO A 55 -19.19 -6.21 -5.32
N PRO A 56 -19.73 -4.97 -5.39
CA PRO A 56 -20.28 -4.30 -6.55
C PRO A 56 -19.27 -3.60 -7.46
N PHE A 57 -17.97 -3.63 -7.15
CA PHE A 57 -16.95 -2.87 -7.89
C PHE A 57 -16.56 -3.53 -9.22
N VAL A 58 -16.29 -4.84 -9.21
CA VAL A 58 -15.87 -5.64 -10.37
C VAL A 58 -14.72 -4.95 -11.10
N ASP A 59 -13.62 -4.74 -10.37
CA ASP A 59 -12.44 -4.03 -10.87
C ASP A 59 -11.18 -4.89 -10.66
N PRO A 60 -10.57 -5.44 -11.75
CA PRO A 60 -9.36 -6.27 -11.59
C PRO A 60 -8.14 -5.47 -11.12
N THR A 61 -8.16 -4.15 -11.24
CA THR A 61 -7.08 -3.27 -10.76
C THR A 61 -7.44 -2.57 -9.44
N GLY A 62 -8.52 -2.98 -8.79
CA GLY A 62 -9.06 -2.35 -7.58
C GLY A 62 -8.26 -2.63 -6.32
N HIS A 63 -6.94 -2.61 -6.39
CA HIS A 63 -6.06 -2.70 -5.24
C HIS A 63 -6.11 -1.40 -4.45
N ALA A 64 -5.93 -1.51 -3.14
CA ALA A 64 -5.97 -0.36 -2.22
C ALA A 64 -5.04 0.77 -2.68
N GLU A 65 -3.83 0.41 -3.12
CA GLU A 65 -2.82 1.39 -3.55
C GLU A 65 -3.29 2.19 -4.77
N VAL A 66 -3.75 1.50 -5.82
CA VAL A 66 -4.23 2.16 -7.04
C VAL A 66 -5.42 3.07 -6.73
N ARG A 67 -6.34 2.60 -5.90
CA ARG A 67 -7.51 3.38 -5.49
C ARG A 67 -7.11 4.63 -4.70
N ALA A 68 -6.19 4.48 -3.75
CA ALA A 68 -5.70 5.61 -2.95
C ALA A 68 -4.96 6.64 -3.82
N LEU A 69 -4.13 6.18 -4.77
CA LEU A 69 -3.42 7.08 -5.69
C LEU A 69 -4.40 7.87 -6.56
N ARG A 70 -5.42 7.23 -7.11
CA ARG A 70 -6.46 7.89 -7.90
C ARG A 70 -7.20 8.94 -7.09
N GLN A 71 -7.56 8.60 -5.86
CA GLN A 71 -8.25 9.50 -4.96
C GLN A 71 -7.38 10.72 -4.64
N ALA A 72 -6.11 10.51 -4.32
CA ALA A 72 -5.17 11.60 -4.03
C ALA A 72 -4.98 12.52 -5.25
N ALA A 73 -4.84 11.95 -6.43
CA ALA A 73 -4.71 12.72 -7.68
C ALA A 73 -5.94 13.60 -7.91
N SER A 74 -7.13 13.07 -7.64
CA SER A 74 -8.38 13.82 -7.75
C SER A 74 -8.42 14.98 -6.74
N VAL A 75 -8.03 14.72 -5.49
CA VAL A 75 -8.02 15.74 -4.43
C VAL A 75 -7.06 16.88 -4.78
N LEU A 76 -5.88 16.55 -5.27
CA LEU A 76 -4.85 17.56 -5.59
C LEU A 76 -4.98 18.16 -6.99
N GLY A 77 -5.83 17.58 -7.84
CA GLY A 77 -5.94 18.00 -9.24
C GLY A 77 -4.65 17.79 -10.03
N SER A 78 -3.88 16.74 -9.71
CA SER A 78 -2.58 16.47 -10.32
C SER A 78 -2.33 14.97 -10.40
N SER A 79 -1.80 14.51 -11.54
CA SER A 79 -1.33 13.14 -11.69
C SER A 79 0.08 12.93 -11.11
N ARG A 80 0.79 14.01 -10.79
CA ARG A 80 2.08 13.95 -10.11
C ARG A 80 1.87 14.10 -8.60
N LEU A 81 2.26 13.08 -7.87
CA LEU A 81 2.12 13.03 -6.42
C LEU A 81 3.50 13.07 -5.74
N ASP A 82 4.40 13.87 -6.30
CA ASP A 82 5.81 13.92 -5.88
C ASP A 82 6.02 14.52 -4.48
N GLN A 83 5.01 15.14 -3.88
CA GLN A 83 5.04 15.61 -2.50
C GLN A 83 4.24 14.71 -1.55
N CYS A 84 3.76 13.57 -2.04
CA CYS A 84 2.90 12.66 -1.27
C CYS A 84 3.67 11.43 -0.81
N ASP A 85 3.25 10.90 0.33
CA ASP A 85 3.70 9.62 0.85
C ASP A 85 2.56 8.62 0.80
N LEU A 86 2.88 7.37 0.49
CA LEU A 86 1.90 6.26 0.46
C LEU A 86 2.20 5.30 1.61
N TRP A 87 1.14 4.95 2.33
CA TRP A 87 1.16 4.01 3.45
C TRP A 87 0.25 2.85 3.10
N VAL A 88 0.78 1.63 3.10
CA VAL A 88 0.01 0.43 2.71
C VAL A 88 0.34 -0.73 3.64
N THR A 89 -0.66 -1.56 3.93
CA THR A 89 -0.50 -2.63 4.93
C THR A 89 0.29 -3.83 4.42
N LEU A 90 0.39 -4.00 3.11
CA LEU A 90 1.08 -5.12 2.47
C LEU A 90 2.04 -4.59 1.40
N GLU A 91 3.17 -5.26 1.24
CA GLU A 91 4.13 -4.94 0.19
C GLU A 91 3.43 -4.87 -1.18
N PRO A 92 3.56 -3.76 -1.92
CA PRO A 92 2.91 -3.62 -3.23
C PRO A 92 3.35 -4.68 -4.25
N CYS A 93 2.37 -5.14 -5.03
CA CYS A 93 2.63 -6.00 -6.20
C CYS A 93 3.24 -5.21 -7.36
N ALA A 94 3.58 -5.89 -8.46
CA ALA A 94 4.20 -5.25 -9.62
C ALA A 94 3.32 -4.15 -10.23
N MET A 95 2.02 -4.39 -10.34
CA MET A 95 1.08 -3.38 -10.86
C MET A 95 1.10 -2.12 -10.00
N CYS A 96 0.98 -2.29 -8.68
CA CYS A 96 0.93 -1.17 -7.74
C CYS A 96 2.29 -0.47 -7.63
N ALA A 97 3.40 -1.20 -7.64
CA ALA A 97 4.73 -0.60 -7.66
C ALA A 97 4.92 0.27 -8.91
N GLY A 98 4.45 -0.21 -10.06
CA GLY A 98 4.46 0.57 -11.30
C GLY A 98 3.62 1.84 -11.19
N ALA A 99 2.43 1.75 -10.60
CA ALA A 99 1.57 2.90 -10.36
C ALA A 99 2.23 3.92 -9.41
N ILE A 100 2.89 3.44 -8.36
CA ILE A 100 3.62 4.28 -7.40
C ILE A 100 4.73 5.06 -8.11
N ALA A 101 5.52 4.38 -8.95
CA ALA A 101 6.58 5.03 -9.72
C ALA A 101 6.00 6.05 -10.72
N THR A 102 4.92 5.67 -11.40
CA THR A 102 4.25 6.56 -12.36
C THR A 102 3.71 7.82 -11.69
N ALA A 103 3.14 7.68 -10.50
CA ALA A 103 2.63 8.80 -9.71
C ALA A 103 3.74 9.64 -9.05
N ARG A 104 4.98 9.18 -9.05
CA ARG A 104 6.12 9.88 -8.45
C ARG A 104 6.02 10.02 -6.93
N ILE A 105 5.46 9.02 -6.25
CA ILE A 105 5.36 9.02 -4.78
C ILE A 105 6.75 9.24 -4.16
N ARG A 106 6.81 10.14 -3.17
CA ARG A 106 8.04 10.51 -2.49
C ARG A 106 8.54 9.39 -1.57
N ARG A 107 7.68 8.88 -0.69
CA ARG A 107 8.01 7.84 0.29
C ARG A 107 6.94 6.76 0.29
N LEU A 108 7.39 5.52 0.32
CA LEU A 108 6.53 4.35 0.45
C LEU A 108 6.78 3.70 1.81
N TYR A 109 5.71 3.63 2.60
CA TYR A 109 5.72 2.90 3.87
C TYR A 109 4.83 1.67 3.72
N TYR A 110 5.31 0.50 4.09
CA TYR A 110 4.45 -0.68 4.06
C TYR A 110 4.63 -1.57 5.29
N GLY A 111 3.62 -2.41 5.56
CA GLY A 111 3.59 -3.29 6.71
C GLY A 111 4.28 -4.60 6.44
N ALA A 112 3.49 -5.61 6.06
CA ALA A 112 3.99 -6.97 5.87
C ALA A 112 4.67 -7.15 4.52
N ASP A 113 5.75 -7.95 4.50
CA ASP A 113 6.34 -8.43 3.25
C ASP A 113 5.39 -9.42 2.57
N ASP A 114 5.44 -9.47 1.25
CA ASP A 114 4.70 -10.45 0.45
C ASP A 114 5.67 -11.22 -0.45
N PRO A 115 6.23 -12.32 0.03
CA PRO A 115 7.22 -13.08 -0.75
C PRO A 115 6.66 -13.66 -2.05
N LYS A 116 5.34 -13.87 -2.14
CA LYS A 116 4.70 -14.47 -3.32
C LYS A 116 4.31 -13.44 -4.37
N GLY A 117 3.70 -12.33 -3.93
CA GLY A 117 3.12 -11.35 -4.85
C GLY A 117 3.77 -9.98 -4.80
N GLY A 118 4.65 -9.72 -3.83
CA GLY A 118 5.31 -8.43 -3.69
C GLY A 118 6.34 -8.15 -4.77
N ALA A 119 6.58 -6.88 -5.02
CA ALA A 119 7.50 -6.45 -6.07
C ALA A 119 8.36 -5.25 -5.65
N VAL A 120 8.51 -5.01 -4.35
CA VAL A 120 9.37 -3.93 -3.81
C VAL A 120 10.70 -4.50 -3.36
N LEU A 121 10.72 -5.30 -2.30
CA LEU A 121 11.90 -6.02 -1.82
C LEU A 121 11.85 -7.50 -2.18
N SER A 122 10.72 -7.98 -2.69
CA SER A 122 10.46 -9.34 -3.16
C SER A 122 10.28 -9.33 -4.67
N GLY A 123 10.24 -10.51 -5.28
CA GLY A 123 9.89 -10.66 -6.69
C GLY A 123 10.80 -9.86 -7.62
N VAL A 124 10.18 -9.11 -8.52
CA VAL A 124 10.92 -8.36 -9.55
C VAL A 124 11.63 -7.11 -8.99
N ARG A 125 11.34 -6.70 -7.76
CA ARG A 125 11.99 -5.52 -7.15
C ARG A 125 11.98 -4.33 -8.12
N LEU A 126 10.78 -3.92 -8.47
CA LEU A 126 10.55 -2.99 -9.59
C LEU A 126 11.34 -1.69 -9.49
N PHE A 127 11.44 -1.10 -8.30
CA PHE A 127 12.14 0.18 -8.14
C PHE A 127 13.66 0.06 -8.34
N PHE A 128 14.21 -1.16 -8.33
CA PHE A 128 15.63 -1.41 -8.53
C PHE A 128 15.97 -1.76 -9.98
N GLN A 129 14.97 -1.82 -10.86
CA GLN A 129 15.19 -2.15 -12.28
C GLN A 129 15.72 -0.92 -13.03
N PRO A 130 16.65 -1.14 -13.99
CA PRO A 130 17.23 -0.02 -14.75
C PRO A 130 16.21 0.82 -15.52
N SER A 131 15.08 0.21 -15.91
CA SER A 131 14.02 0.90 -16.65
C SER A 131 13.06 1.69 -15.76
N CYS A 132 13.19 1.59 -14.43
CA CYS A 132 12.33 2.34 -13.52
C CYS A 132 12.81 3.79 -13.40
N HIS A 133 11.95 4.74 -13.75
CA HIS A 133 12.31 6.15 -13.83
C HIS A 133 12.16 6.91 -12.51
N HIS A 134 11.49 6.32 -11.52
CA HIS A 134 11.28 6.94 -10.22
C HIS A 134 11.36 5.90 -9.12
N GLN A 135 12.12 6.20 -8.08
CA GLN A 135 12.33 5.33 -6.94
C GLN A 135 11.94 6.08 -5.67
N PRO A 136 10.86 5.68 -4.98
CA PRO A 136 10.53 6.29 -3.70
C PRO A 136 11.55 5.87 -2.63
N GLU A 137 11.64 6.64 -1.56
CA GLU A 137 12.24 6.13 -0.33
C GLU A 137 11.35 5.01 0.20
N ILE A 138 11.93 3.93 0.71
CA ILE A 138 11.19 2.74 1.14
C ILE A 138 11.40 2.52 2.64
N TYR A 139 10.28 2.37 3.36
CA TYR A 139 10.23 2.05 4.78
C TYR A 139 9.28 0.87 4.96
N ASN A 140 9.78 -0.23 5.53
CA ASN A 140 8.99 -1.45 5.69
C ASN A 140 8.77 -1.79 7.17
N ASP A 141 8.01 -2.85 7.40
CA ASP A 141 7.77 -3.43 8.73
C ASP A 141 6.97 -2.51 9.68
N LEU A 142 6.14 -1.63 9.11
CA LEU A 142 5.21 -0.81 9.89
C LEU A 142 3.88 -1.55 10.08
N GLY A 143 3.67 -2.13 11.26
CA GLY A 143 2.44 -2.86 11.56
C GLY A 143 2.35 -4.23 10.88
N SER A 144 3.49 -4.83 10.58
CA SER A 144 3.56 -6.11 9.86
C SER A 144 2.81 -7.24 10.59
N ARG A 145 2.85 -7.28 11.92
CA ARG A 145 2.16 -8.29 12.72
C ARG A 145 0.64 -8.23 12.47
N ARG A 146 0.04 -7.06 12.64
CA ARG A 146 -1.41 -6.90 12.46
C ARG A 146 -1.82 -7.14 11.01
N ALA A 147 -1.05 -6.62 10.07
CA ALA A 147 -1.29 -6.82 8.64
C ALA A 147 -1.27 -8.32 8.28
N SER A 148 -0.28 -9.04 8.77
CA SER A 148 -0.14 -10.48 8.54
C SER A 148 -1.29 -11.28 9.19
N GLU A 149 -1.72 -10.90 10.39
CA GLU A 149 -2.85 -11.54 11.07
C GLU A 149 -4.14 -11.41 10.27
N LEU A 150 -4.42 -10.21 9.75
CA LEU A 150 -5.61 -9.97 8.93
C LEU A 150 -5.62 -10.86 7.69
N LEU A 151 -4.49 -10.99 7.01
CA LEU A 151 -4.36 -11.82 5.83
C LEU A 151 -4.55 -13.30 6.17
N ARG A 152 -3.89 -13.78 7.23
CA ARG A 152 -4.02 -15.18 7.66
C ARG A 152 -5.47 -15.52 8.02
N GLN A 153 -6.14 -14.66 8.77
CA GLN A 153 -7.54 -14.87 9.15
C GLN A 153 -8.45 -14.91 7.94
N PHE A 154 -8.25 -14.01 6.98
CA PHE A 154 -9.04 -13.95 5.75
C PHE A 154 -8.91 -15.24 4.94
N PHE A 155 -7.67 -15.67 4.66
CA PHE A 155 -7.44 -16.87 3.85
C PHE A 155 -7.84 -18.15 4.58
N LYS A 156 -7.73 -18.19 5.90
CA LYS A 156 -8.22 -19.31 6.69
C LYS A 156 -9.74 -19.47 6.57
N GLN A 157 -10.48 -18.38 6.60
CA GLN A 157 -11.94 -18.40 6.42
C GLN A 157 -12.35 -18.84 5.02
N LYS A 158 -11.61 -18.43 4.00
CA LYS A 158 -11.88 -18.78 2.60
C LYS A 158 -11.67 -20.27 2.30
N ARG A 159 -10.86 -20.97 3.10
CA ARG A 159 -10.58 -22.40 2.92
C ARG A 159 -11.64 -23.33 3.52
N LYS A 160 -12.60 -22.78 4.24
CA LYS A 160 -13.69 -23.58 4.86
C LYS A 160 -14.81 -23.84 3.87
#